data_28be8488d998925730901709f1922946
#
_entry.id   28be8488d998925730901709f1922946
#
_cell.length_a   1.000
_cell.length_b   1.000
_cell.length_c   1.000
_cell.angle_alpha   90.00
_cell.angle_beta   90.00
_cell.angle_gamma   90.00
#
_symmetry.space_group_name_H-M   'P 1'
#
loop_
_entity.id
_entity.type
_entity.pdbx_description
1 polymer ?
#
loop_
_entity_poly.entity_id
_entity_poly.type
_entity_poly.pdbx_seq_one_letter_code
_entity_poly.pdbx_strand_id
1 'polypeptide(L)'
;MGLFDFIKKDKKDKKDKKGKKEEKTIDFASLDNISPEDLKSAKEKRLKNDVRSKEDILKDETFRRIAMNHGNRNNRIAAVMEIKSQDVLEDLAMDNKDRYVRTISTSRITDPNILEELAYNAKYTDVRQIAFDKLGKENHLLGEIAKYDKKGKNRLDAVREIDDELVLMDVCLNAKDQKTRLIAVEKIENNQILAEILKNSSDNKIFNSVINNESFSDEEILSDIAKSYEYDKFIRVEALNKLDKDKNIETIKEIAFNEMDEHVCSAAIEKLNSENDLIEIALNSSYSSSRIKATEKISNEDVLKDIAFNDDDKFVRIEAIKSIKNEKIIKDIF
;
A
#
# COMPACT_ATOMS: atom_id res chain seq x y z
N MET A 1 -4.45 -27.99 12.21
CA MET A 1 -4.91 -27.24 11.05
C MET A 1 -4.99 -25.77 11.46
N GLY A 2 -4.20 -24.93 10.83
CA GLY A 2 -4.17 -23.49 11.11
C GLY A 2 -5.28 -22.77 10.34
N LEU A 3 -5.54 -21.52 10.71
CA LEU A 3 -6.50 -20.62 10.05
C LEU A 3 -6.32 -20.61 8.51
N PHE A 4 -5.08 -20.71 8.03
CA PHE A 4 -4.69 -20.70 6.62
C PHE A 4 -4.99 -21.99 5.85
N ASP A 5 -5.12 -23.12 6.52
CA ASP A 5 -5.48 -24.39 5.83
C ASP A 5 -6.95 -24.40 5.42
N PHE A 6 -7.80 -23.64 6.13
CA PHE A 6 -9.21 -23.48 5.84
C PHE A 6 -9.43 -22.57 4.62
N ILE A 7 -8.68 -21.47 4.53
CA ILE A 7 -8.73 -20.50 3.42
C ILE A 7 -8.31 -21.12 2.07
N LYS A 8 -7.32 -22.04 2.07
CA LYS A 8 -6.81 -22.69 0.84
C LYS A 8 -7.79 -23.69 0.21
N LYS A 9 -8.71 -24.26 0.98
CA LYS A 9 -9.63 -25.29 0.48
C LYS A 9 -10.75 -24.72 -0.39
N ASP A 10 -11.21 -23.48 -0.10
CA ASP A 10 -12.29 -22.83 -0.83
C ASP A 10 -11.86 -22.14 -2.14
N LYS A 11 -10.54 -21.78 -2.28
CA LYS A 11 -10.03 -21.14 -3.51
C LYS A 11 -10.07 -22.05 -4.74
N LYS A 12 -10.12 -23.37 -4.57
CA LYS A 12 -10.14 -24.31 -5.70
C LYS A 12 -11.51 -24.39 -6.40
N ASP A 13 -12.58 -24.14 -5.67
CA ASP A 13 -13.94 -24.30 -6.21
C ASP A 13 -14.54 -23.00 -6.79
N LYS A 14 -13.88 -21.83 -6.55
CA LYS A 14 -14.41 -20.51 -6.98
C LYS A 14 -13.85 -20.00 -8.33
N LYS A 15 -12.82 -20.65 -8.91
CA LYS A 15 -12.20 -20.19 -10.17
C LYS A 15 -13.10 -20.31 -11.42
N ASP A 16 -14.15 -21.09 -11.39
CA ASP A 16 -14.96 -21.39 -12.57
C ASP A 16 -16.22 -20.55 -12.76
N LYS A 17 -16.45 -19.51 -11.91
CA LYS A 17 -17.66 -18.66 -12.00
C LYS A 17 -17.38 -17.16 -12.00
N LYS A 18 -16.54 -16.64 -12.91
CA LYS A 18 -16.45 -15.19 -13.17
C LYS A 18 -17.32 -14.78 -14.35
N GLY A 19 -18.62 -14.51 -14.07
CA GLY A 19 -19.47 -13.67 -14.91
C GLY A 19 -19.27 -12.19 -14.52
N LYS A 20 -19.14 -11.31 -15.53
CA LYS A 20 -18.96 -9.86 -15.41
C LYS A 20 -19.99 -9.24 -14.47
N LYS A 21 -19.54 -8.57 -13.40
CA LYS A 21 -20.32 -7.61 -12.61
C LYS A 21 -19.66 -6.24 -12.73
N GLU A 22 -20.49 -5.24 -13.03
CA GLU A 22 -20.13 -3.83 -13.05
C GLU A 22 -19.55 -3.39 -11.68
N GLU A 23 -18.38 -2.80 -11.70
CA GLU A 23 -17.75 -2.20 -10.52
C GLU A 23 -18.52 -0.96 -10.09
N LYS A 24 -19.18 -1.04 -8.96
CA LYS A 24 -19.61 0.13 -8.20
C LYS A 24 -18.45 0.56 -7.31
N THR A 25 -17.88 1.72 -7.60
CA THR A 25 -16.96 2.42 -6.70
C THR A 25 -17.60 2.62 -5.34
N ILE A 26 -17.02 1.99 -4.31
CA ILE A 26 -17.46 2.13 -2.92
C ILE A 26 -16.64 3.27 -2.33
N ASP A 27 -17.33 4.30 -1.85
CA ASP A 27 -16.74 5.42 -1.11
C ASP A 27 -16.36 4.94 0.30
N PHE A 28 -15.08 4.64 0.51
CA PHE A 28 -14.55 4.12 1.78
C PHE A 28 -14.57 5.14 2.92
N ALA A 29 -14.64 6.44 2.63
CA ALA A 29 -14.77 7.48 3.66
C ALA A 29 -16.10 7.42 4.42
N SER A 30 -17.10 6.69 3.91
CA SER A 30 -18.41 6.53 4.55
C SER A 30 -18.48 5.35 5.53
N LEU A 31 -17.51 4.42 5.53
CA LEU A 31 -17.52 3.22 6.36
C LEU A 31 -16.91 3.43 7.76
N ASP A 32 -16.02 4.41 7.93
CA ASP A 32 -15.38 4.73 9.22
C ASP A 32 -16.29 5.50 10.21
N ASN A 33 -17.54 5.81 9.84
CA ASN A 33 -18.43 6.68 10.60
C ASN A 33 -19.70 6.02 11.15
N ILE A 34 -19.79 4.69 11.22
CA ILE A 34 -20.93 4.04 11.90
C ILE A 34 -20.67 4.09 13.42
N SER A 35 -21.35 5.02 14.11
CA SER A 35 -21.20 5.14 15.56
C SER A 35 -21.86 3.96 16.29
N PRO A 36 -21.38 3.59 17.51
CA PRO A 36 -22.06 2.59 18.35
C PRO A 36 -23.55 2.93 18.61
N GLU A 37 -23.91 4.19 18.53
CA GLU A 37 -25.29 4.66 18.70
C GLU A 37 -26.16 4.39 17.48
N ASP A 38 -25.59 4.50 16.26
CA ASP A 38 -26.28 4.13 15.01
C ASP A 38 -26.57 2.64 14.95
N LEU A 39 -25.63 1.80 15.37
CA LEU A 39 -25.81 0.34 15.48
C LEU A 39 -26.88 -0.03 16.50
N LYS A 40 -26.91 0.65 17.65
CA LYS A 40 -27.94 0.45 18.68
C LYS A 40 -29.32 0.88 18.18
N SER A 41 -29.40 1.99 17.48
CA SER A 41 -30.64 2.48 16.86
C SER A 41 -31.17 1.52 15.78
N ALA A 42 -30.28 0.93 14.96
CA ALA A 42 -30.64 -0.06 13.96
C ALA A 42 -31.18 -1.36 14.61
N LYS A 43 -30.55 -1.82 15.71
CA LYS A 43 -31.02 -2.98 16.49
C LYS A 43 -32.40 -2.74 17.12
N GLU A 44 -32.62 -1.57 17.69
CA GLU A 44 -33.94 -1.18 18.26
C GLU A 44 -35.04 -1.09 17.19
N LYS A 45 -34.73 -0.61 15.98
CA LYS A 45 -35.67 -0.57 14.85
C LYS A 45 -36.01 -2.00 14.36
N ARG A 46 -35.04 -2.90 14.30
CA ARG A 46 -35.26 -4.32 13.92
C ARG A 46 -36.19 -5.00 14.93
N LEU A 47 -35.93 -4.85 16.23
CA LEU A 47 -36.77 -5.42 17.30
C LEU A 47 -38.22 -4.88 17.29
N LYS A 48 -38.43 -3.61 16.92
CA LYS A 48 -39.78 -3.01 16.82
C LYS A 48 -40.58 -3.52 15.60
N ASN A 49 -39.88 -3.99 14.57
CA ASN A 49 -40.51 -4.51 13.31
C ASN A 49 -40.63 -6.02 13.27
N ASP A 50 -40.35 -6.72 14.38
CA ASP A 50 -40.49 -8.18 14.46
C ASP A 50 -41.97 -8.57 14.43
N VAL A 51 -42.42 -9.05 13.28
CA VAL A 51 -43.84 -9.49 13.02
C VAL A 51 -44.10 -10.95 13.40
N ARG A 52 -43.14 -11.63 14.09
CA ARG A 52 -43.29 -13.03 14.47
C ARG A 52 -44.38 -13.26 15.53
N SER A 53 -44.97 -14.45 15.55
CA SER A 53 -45.93 -14.81 16.56
C SER A 53 -45.26 -14.90 17.95
N LYS A 54 -46.07 -14.67 19.00
CA LYS A 54 -45.61 -14.87 20.39
C LYS A 54 -45.07 -16.29 20.64
N GLU A 55 -45.63 -17.27 19.95
CA GLU A 55 -45.21 -18.67 20.07
C GLU A 55 -43.80 -18.88 19.44
N ASP A 56 -43.51 -18.27 18.29
CA ASP A 56 -42.19 -18.35 17.64
C ASP A 56 -41.13 -17.67 18.49
N ILE A 57 -41.45 -16.51 19.07
CA ILE A 57 -40.55 -15.80 19.98
C ILE A 57 -40.19 -16.65 21.23
N LEU A 58 -41.21 -17.30 21.80
CA LEU A 58 -41.01 -18.16 22.96
C LEU A 58 -40.19 -19.42 22.62
N LYS A 59 -40.40 -19.99 21.43
CA LYS A 59 -39.58 -21.09 20.92
C LYS A 59 -38.13 -20.71 20.76
N ASP A 60 -37.82 -19.58 20.13
CA ASP A 60 -36.47 -19.10 19.93
C ASP A 60 -35.76 -18.82 21.28
N GLU A 61 -36.47 -18.25 22.27
CA GLU A 61 -35.87 -18.03 23.61
C GLU A 61 -35.60 -19.34 24.35
N THR A 62 -36.46 -20.36 24.13
CA THR A 62 -36.22 -21.70 24.70
C THR A 62 -34.98 -22.34 24.09
N PHE A 63 -34.85 -22.31 22.78
CA PHE A 63 -33.65 -22.81 22.08
C PHE A 63 -32.40 -22.02 22.44
N ARG A 64 -32.49 -20.70 22.60
CA ARG A 64 -31.40 -19.86 23.08
C ARG A 64 -30.87 -20.34 24.45
N ARG A 65 -31.75 -20.62 25.41
CA ARG A 65 -31.36 -21.14 26.72
C ARG A 65 -30.65 -22.48 26.63
N ILE A 66 -31.14 -23.40 25.78
CA ILE A 66 -30.50 -24.70 25.54
C ILE A 66 -29.12 -24.49 24.89
N ALA A 67 -29.00 -23.63 23.86
CA ALA A 67 -27.75 -23.33 23.18
C ALA A 67 -26.70 -22.73 24.11
N MET A 68 -27.13 -21.94 25.10
CA MET A 68 -26.22 -21.34 26.09
C MET A 68 -25.78 -22.31 27.17
N ASN A 69 -26.68 -23.14 27.71
CA ASN A 69 -26.49 -23.75 29.02
C ASN A 69 -26.50 -25.29 29.02
N HIS A 70 -26.94 -25.95 27.95
CA HIS A 70 -27.05 -27.42 27.99
C HIS A 70 -25.67 -28.09 28.07
N GLY A 71 -25.51 -29.09 28.95
CA GLY A 71 -24.24 -29.76 29.16
C GLY A 71 -23.69 -30.49 27.95
N ASN A 72 -24.59 -31.10 27.13
CA ASN A 72 -24.20 -31.78 25.89
C ASN A 72 -24.06 -30.82 24.72
N ARG A 73 -22.90 -30.82 24.07
CA ARG A 73 -22.61 -29.97 22.89
C ARG A 73 -23.58 -30.20 21.74
N ASN A 74 -23.90 -31.46 21.40
CA ASN A 74 -24.80 -31.77 20.31
C ASN A 74 -26.18 -31.17 20.51
N ASN A 75 -26.67 -31.17 21.73
CA ASN A 75 -27.95 -30.53 22.06
C ASN A 75 -27.88 -29.01 21.93
N ARG A 76 -26.73 -28.38 22.31
CA ARG A 76 -26.54 -26.95 22.07
C ARG A 76 -26.56 -26.62 20.58
N ILE A 77 -25.86 -27.40 19.75
CA ILE A 77 -25.83 -27.24 18.29
C ILE A 77 -27.23 -27.44 17.70
N ALA A 78 -27.94 -28.52 18.10
CA ALA A 78 -29.30 -28.78 17.62
C ALA A 78 -30.24 -27.62 17.95
N ALA A 79 -30.12 -27.04 19.15
CA ALA A 79 -30.93 -25.87 19.51
C ALA A 79 -30.64 -24.65 18.61
N VAL A 80 -29.38 -24.38 18.30
CA VAL A 80 -29.01 -23.29 17.37
C VAL A 80 -29.65 -23.50 16.00
N MET A 81 -29.74 -24.74 15.52
CA MET A 81 -30.34 -25.07 14.21
C MET A 81 -31.83 -24.78 14.13
N GLU A 82 -32.56 -24.77 15.26
CA GLU A 82 -33.97 -24.47 15.32
C GLU A 82 -34.33 -22.99 15.47
N ILE A 83 -33.35 -22.15 15.87
CA ILE A 83 -33.54 -20.70 16.07
C ILE A 83 -33.80 -20.02 14.70
N LYS A 84 -34.86 -19.22 14.61
CA LYS A 84 -35.19 -18.42 13.41
C LYS A 84 -34.82 -16.96 13.51
N SER A 85 -34.74 -16.44 14.75
CA SER A 85 -34.39 -15.04 15.01
C SER A 85 -32.96 -14.71 14.66
N GLN A 86 -32.76 -13.75 13.77
CA GLN A 86 -31.43 -13.24 13.43
C GLN A 86 -30.74 -12.56 14.64
N ASP A 87 -31.53 -11.82 15.46
CA ASP A 87 -31.01 -11.16 16.67
C ASP A 87 -30.57 -12.17 17.75
N VAL A 88 -31.33 -13.29 17.91
CA VAL A 88 -30.92 -14.35 18.85
C VAL A 88 -29.68 -15.08 18.34
N LEU A 89 -29.54 -15.29 17.04
CA LEU A 89 -28.33 -15.85 16.44
C LEU A 89 -27.13 -14.90 16.63
N GLU A 90 -27.34 -13.58 16.50
CA GLU A 90 -26.35 -12.55 16.76
C GLU A 90 -25.82 -12.61 18.20
N ASP A 91 -26.71 -12.62 19.21
CA ASP A 91 -26.35 -12.73 20.62
C ASP A 91 -25.49 -13.98 20.91
N LEU A 92 -25.88 -15.12 20.31
CA LEU A 92 -25.12 -16.37 20.46
C LEU A 92 -23.75 -16.31 19.74
N ALA A 93 -23.66 -15.63 18.61
CA ALA A 93 -22.42 -15.44 17.89
C ALA A 93 -21.45 -14.54 18.67
N MET A 94 -21.95 -13.43 19.25
CA MET A 94 -21.12 -12.46 19.97
C MET A 94 -20.54 -13.01 21.25
N ASP A 95 -21.34 -13.66 22.10
CA ASP A 95 -21.00 -13.88 23.52
C ASP A 95 -20.85 -15.34 23.94
N ASN A 96 -21.25 -16.32 23.13
CA ASN A 96 -21.21 -17.70 23.54
C ASN A 96 -19.76 -18.21 23.71
N LYS A 97 -19.47 -18.90 24.80
CA LYS A 97 -18.14 -19.47 25.09
C LYS A 97 -17.81 -20.70 24.22
N ASP A 98 -18.84 -21.44 23.75
CA ASP A 98 -18.64 -22.62 22.90
C ASP A 98 -18.41 -22.17 21.44
N ARG A 99 -17.23 -22.47 20.91
CA ARG A 99 -16.86 -22.17 19.53
C ARG A 99 -17.87 -22.68 18.51
N TYR A 100 -18.39 -23.90 18.69
CA TYR A 100 -19.32 -24.49 17.72
C TYR A 100 -20.67 -23.76 17.72
N VAL A 101 -21.16 -23.34 18.89
CA VAL A 101 -22.36 -22.52 18.97
C VAL A 101 -22.18 -21.20 18.24
N ARG A 102 -21.05 -20.47 18.50
CA ARG A 102 -20.78 -19.20 17.83
C ARG A 102 -20.70 -19.36 16.31
N THR A 103 -19.89 -20.29 15.83
CA THR A 103 -19.64 -20.45 14.39
C THR A 103 -20.90 -20.89 13.62
N ILE A 104 -21.71 -21.76 14.21
CA ILE A 104 -22.98 -22.18 13.58
C ILE A 104 -23.99 -21.03 13.61
N SER A 105 -24.09 -20.28 14.73
CA SER A 105 -24.96 -19.11 14.79
C SER A 105 -24.60 -18.10 13.70
N THR A 106 -23.32 -17.74 13.56
CA THR A 106 -22.85 -16.83 12.51
C THR A 106 -23.13 -17.35 11.09
N SER A 107 -22.94 -18.65 10.85
CA SER A 107 -23.20 -19.26 9.55
C SER A 107 -24.67 -19.17 9.14
N ARG A 108 -25.60 -19.13 10.11
CA ARG A 108 -27.04 -19.05 9.86
C ARG A 108 -27.58 -17.63 9.71
N ILE A 109 -26.81 -16.63 10.12
CA ILE A 109 -27.17 -15.22 9.93
C ILE A 109 -27.15 -14.89 8.44
N THR A 110 -28.21 -14.24 7.97
CA THR A 110 -28.39 -13.80 6.58
C THR A 110 -28.54 -12.29 6.44
N ASP A 111 -28.83 -11.59 7.55
CA ASP A 111 -28.94 -10.13 7.55
C ASP A 111 -27.56 -9.50 7.37
N PRO A 112 -27.32 -8.73 6.26
CA PRO A 112 -26.01 -8.12 6.00
C PRO A 112 -25.58 -7.15 7.09
N ASN A 113 -26.49 -6.42 7.73
CA ASN A 113 -26.15 -5.46 8.79
C ASN A 113 -25.63 -6.18 10.05
N ILE A 114 -26.25 -7.32 10.40
CA ILE A 114 -25.75 -8.15 11.52
C ILE A 114 -24.41 -8.77 11.18
N LEU A 115 -24.24 -9.27 9.95
CA LEU A 115 -22.95 -9.79 9.49
C LEU A 115 -21.86 -8.72 9.53
N GLU A 116 -22.18 -7.49 9.17
CA GLU A 116 -21.24 -6.37 9.22
C GLU A 116 -20.84 -6.03 10.67
N GLU A 117 -21.82 -5.98 11.59
CA GLU A 117 -21.54 -5.79 13.02
C GLU A 117 -20.64 -6.91 13.59
N LEU A 118 -20.93 -8.17 13.26
CA LEU A 118 -20.11 -9.30 13.70
C LEU A 118 -18.70 -9.27 13.10
N ALA A 119 -18.56 -8.87 11.84
CA ALA A 119 -17.28 -8.80 11.14
C ALA A 119 -16.31 -7.83 11.82
N TYR A 120 -16.80 -6.68 12.24
CA TYR A 120 -15.96 -5.62 12.84
C TYR A 120 -15.88 -5.70 14.37
N ASN A 121 -16.98 -6.06 15.05
CA ASN A 121 -17.10 -5.89 16.51
C ASN A 121 -17.07 -7.19 17.31
N ALA A 122 -17.23 -8.38 16.68
CA ALA A 122 -17.21 -9.61 17.44
C ALA A 122 -15.85 -9.86 18.11
N LYS A 123 -15.90 -10.26 19.40
CA LYS A 123 -14.71 -10.57 20.21
C LYS A 123 -13.88 -11.73 19.64
N TYR A 124 -14.54 -12.69 19.01
CA TYR A 124 -13.93 -13.95 18.59
C TYR A 124 -13.57 -13.90 17.10
N THR A 125 -12.30 -14.21 16.79
CA THR A 125 -11.79 -14.20 15.42
C THR A 125 -12.53 -15.17 14.48
N ASP A 126 -12.97 -16.32 15.00
CA ASP A 126 -13.76 -17.30 14.22
C ASP A 126 -15.13 -16.76 13.77
N VAL A 127 -15.74 -15.91 14.57
CA VAL A 127 -17.00 -15.23 14.22
C VAL A 127 -16.76 -14.17 13.16
N ARG A 128 -15.75 -13.30 13.36
CA ARG A 128 -15.40 -12.27 12.38
C ARG A 128 -15.07 -12.88 11.02
N GLN A 129 -14.26 -13.96 11.00
CA GLN A 129 -13.92 -14.66 9.78
C GLN A 129 -15.16 -15.10 8.98
N ILE A 130 -16.09 -15.82 9.64
CA ILE A 130 -17.29 -16.32 8.95
C ILE A 130 -18.16 -15.16 8.45
N ALA A 131 -18.27 -14.08 9.23
CA ALA A 131 -19.03 -12.90 8.84
C ALA A 131 -18.41 -12.20 7.62
N PHE A 132 -17.09 -11.99 7.59
CA PHE A 132 -16.38 -11.45 6.43
C PHE A 132 -16.53 -12.35 5.19
N ASP A 133 -16.39 -13.68 5.34
CA ASP A 133 -16.55 -14.63 4.24
C ASP A 133 -17.97 -14.55 3.64
N LYS A 134 -18.99 -14.45 4.49
CA LYS A 134 -20.39 -14.31 4.05
C LYS A 134 -20.69 -12.98 3.36
N LEU A 135 -20.02 -11.92 3.77
CA LEU A 135 -20.09 -10.61 3.13
C LEU A 135 -19.23 -10.52 1.85
N GLY A 136 -18.38 -11.51 1.59
CA GLY A 136 -17.41 -11.46 0.50
C GLY A 136 -16.25 -10.48 0.75
N LYS A 137 -16.01 -10.13 2.02
CA LYS A 137 -14.98 -9.15 2.45
C LYS A 137 -13.77 -9.86 3.11
N GLU A 138 -13.33 -11.00 2.57
CA GLU A 138 -12.22 -11.80 3.12
C GLU A 138 -10.92 -10.99 3.21
N ASN A 139 -10.62 -10.17 2.20
CA ASN A 139 -9.44 -9.32 2.18
C ASN A 139 -9.43 -8.30 3.32
N HIS A 140 -10.58 -7.75 3.73
CA HIS A 140 -10.66 -6.84 4.86
C HIS A 140 -10.23 -7.47 6.18
N LEU A 141 -10.64 -8.71 6.46
CA LEU A 141 -10.18 -9.43 7.65
C LEU A 141 -8.67 -9.67 7.63
N LEU A 142 -8.13 -10.06 6.47
CA LEU A 142 -6.68 -10.21 6.30
C LEU A 142 -5.97 -8.88 6.54
N GLY A 143 -6.54 -7.76 6.08
CA GLY A 143 -6.05 -6.41 6.35
C GLY A 143 -6.00 -6.09 7.85
N GLU A 144 -7.07 -6.40 8.59
CA GLU A 144 -7.10 -6.21 10.06
C GLU A 144 -6.05 -7.07 10.78
N ILE A 145 -5.88 -8.32 10.38
CA ILE A 145 -4.83 -9.20 10.92
C ILE A 145 -3.45 -8.63 10.58
N ALA A 146 -3.21 -8.20 9.34
CA ALA A 146 -1.94 -7.64 8.90
C ALA A 146 -1.57 -6.36 9.67
N LYS A 147 -2.55 -5.50 10.00
CA LYS A 147 -2.32 -4.27 10.75
C LYS A 147 -2.11 -4.51 12.25
N TYR A 148 -2.90 -5.37 12.88
CA TYR A 148 -3.09 -5.34 14.33
C TYR A 148 -2.79 -6.64 15.08
N ASP A 149 -2.61 -7.81 14.44
CA ASP A 149 -2.34 -9.05 15.15
C ASP A 149 -1.06 -8.92 16.02
N LYS A 150 -1.10 -9.48 17.22
CA LYS A 150 0.03 -9.40 18.18
C LYS A 150 1.26 -10.17 17.69
N LYS A 151 1.06 -11.23 16.91
CA LYS A 151 2.14 -12.09 16.41
C LYS A 151 2.60 -11.62 15.04
N GLY A 152 3.87 -11.22 14.93
CA GLY A 152 4.46 -10.78 13.65
C GLY A 152 4.30 -11.79 12.52
N LYS A 153 4.38 -13.09 12.82
CA LYS A 153 4.15 -14.15 11.82
C LYS A 153 2.75 -14.08 11.22
N ASN A 154 1.71 -13.90 12.05
CA ASN A 154 0.34 -13.81 11.55
C ASN A 154 0.15 -12.58 10.65
N ARG A 155 0.76 -11.43 11.01
CA ARG A 155 0.71 -10.22 10.16
C ARG A 155 1.33 -10.46 8.79
N LEU A 156 2.53 -11.08 8.78
CA LEU A 156 3.24 -11.38 7.53
C LEU A 156 2.52 -12.42 6.65
N ASP A 157 1.92 -13.42 7.29
CA ASP A 157 1.15 -14.42 6.55
C ASP A 157 -0.13 -13.81 5.98
N ALA A 158 -0.82 -12.95 6.74
CA ALA A 158 -2.04 -12.28 6.30
C ALA A 158 -1.78 -11.33 5.10
N VAL A 159 -0.76 -10.45 5.16
CA VAL A 159 -0.49 -9.52 4.06
C VAL A 159 -0.15 -10.24 2.75
N ARG A 160 0.46 -11.41 2.80
CA ARG A 160 0.75 -12.20 1.60
C ARG A 160 -0.47 -12.80 0.93
N GLU A 161 -1.53 -13.06 1.70
CA GLU A 161 -2.78 -13.64 1.18
C GLU A 161 -3.78 -12.57 0.69
N ILE A 162 -3.58 -11.29 0.98
CA ILE A 162 -4.44 -10.20 0.48
C ILE A 162 -4.26 -10.08 -1.03
N ASP A 163 -5.38 -10.10 -1.78
CA ASP A 163 -5.41 -9.92 -3.23
C ASP A 163 -6.06 -8.57 -3.63
N ASP A 164 -6.64 -7.83 -2.68
CA ASP A 164 -7.25 -6.52 -2.90
C ASP A 164 -6.22 -5.41 -2.66
N GLU A 165 -5.89 -4.67 -3.72
CA GLU A 165 -4.85 -3.64 -3.67
C GLU A 165 -5.23 -2.41 -2.83
N LEU A 166 -6.53 -2.09 -2.68
CA LEU A 166 -6.97 -1.03 -1.77
C LEU A 166 -6.75 -1.43 -0.30
N VAL A 167 -6.99 -2.70 0.02
CA VAL A 167 -6.66 -3.25 1.35
C VAL A 167 -5.14 -3.28 1.57
N LEU A 168 -4.35 -3.61 0.54
CA LEU A 168 -2.89 -3.52 0.61
C LEU A 168 -2.42 -2.09 0.85
N MET A 169 -3.03 -1.10 0.19
CA MET A 169 -2.74 0.33 0.43
C MET A 169 -3.02 0.72 1.89
N ASP A 170 -4.17 0.33 2.43
CA ASP A 170 -4.50 0.57 3.84
C ASP A 170 -3.51 -0.10 4.79
N VAL A 171 -3.10 -1.33 4.53
CA VAL A 171 -2.06 -2.03 5.29
C VAL A 171 -0.72 -1.31 5.19
N CYS A 172 -0.33 -0.85 4.01
CA CYS A 172 0.90 -0.09 3.79
C CYS A 172 0.94 1.18 4.64
N LEU A 173 -0.15 1.94 4.66
CA LEU A 173 -0.21 3.22 5.37
C LEU A 173 -0.37 3.05 6.89
N ASN A 174 -1.09 2.04 7.36
CA ASN A 174 -1.57 1.94 8.73
C ASN A 174 -1.01 0.77 9.56
N ALA A 175 -0.32 -0.21 8.97
CA ALA A 175 0.24 -1.30 9.75
C ALA A 175 1.38 -0.82 10.67
N LYS A 176 1.41 -1.31 11.92
CA LYS A 176 2.42 -0.95 12.91
C LYS A 176 3.83 -1.44 12.55
N ASP A 177 3.90 -2.56 11.86
CA ASP A 177 5.14 -3.24 11.53
C ASP A 177 5.63 -2.86 10.14
N GLN A 178 6.82 -2.26 10.07
CA GLN A 178 7.42 -1.79 8.83
C GLN A 178 7.55 -2.90 7.77
N LYS A 179 7.93 -4.12 8.19
CA LYS A 179 8.07 -5.24 7.26
C LYS A 179 6.74 -5.60 6.59
N THR A 180 5.64 -5.55 7.35
CA THR A 180 4.29 -5.76 6.82
C THR A 180 3.93 -4.69 5.80
N ARG A 181 4.24 -3.40 6.09
CA ARG A 181 4.00 -2.28 5.17
C ARG A 181 4.76 -2.44 3.85
N LEU A 182 6.03 -2.83 3.91
CA LEU A 182 6.86 -3.03 2.71
C LEU A 182 6.36 -4.17 1.83
N ILE A 183 5.96 -5.32 2.44
CA ILE A 183 5.36 -6.43 1.67
C ILE A 183 4.05 -6.00 1.00
N ALA A 184 3.26 -5.14 1.64
CA ALA A 184 2.05 -4.61 1.02
C ALA A 184 2.37 -3.81 -0.25
N VAL A 185 3.40 -2.93 -0.22
CA VAL A 185 3.86 -2.18 -1.41
C VAL A 185 4.33 -3.11 -2.52
N GLU A 186 5.13 -4.12 -2.18
CA GLU A 186 5.67 -5.08 -3.17
C GLU A 186 4.59 -5.85 -3.94
N LYS A 187 3.38 -5.98 -3.37
CA LYS A 187 2.25 -6.68 -3.98
C LYS A 187 1.34 -5.81 -4.84
N ILE A 188 1.46 -4.49 -4.75
CA ILE A 188 0.62 -3.55 -5.49
C ILE A 188 1.18 -3.39 -6.91
N GLU A 189 0.34 -3.62 -7.92
CA GLU A 189 0.66 -3.46 -9.33
C GLU A 189 0.01 -2.19 -9.94
N ASN A 190 -1.02 -1.65 -9.28
CA ASN A 190 -1.72 -0.47 -9.75
C ASN A 190 -0.92 0.81 -9.51
N ASN A 191 -0.48 1.44 -10.60
CA ASN A 191 0.32 2.67 -10.58
C ASN A 191 -0.37 3.83 -9.83
N GLN A 192 -1.69 3.97 -9.93
CA GLN A 192 -2.44 5.03 -9.25
C GLN A 192 -2.46 4.84 -7.73
N ILE A 193 -2.58 3.59 -7.28
CA ILE A 193 -2.52 3.25 -5.85
C ILE A 193 -1.11 3.51 -5.30
N LEU A 194 -0.07 3.15 -6.04
CA LEU A 194 1.32 3.44 -5.68
C LEU A 194 1.57 4.95 -5.58
N ALA A 195 1.05 5.73 -6.54
CA ALA A 195 1.09 7.19 -6.50
C ALA A 195 0.37 7.77 -5.28
N GLU A 196 -0.79 7.20 -4.92
CA GLU A 196 -1.57 7.64 -3.75
C GLU A 196 -0.83 7.32 -2.43
N ILE A 197 -0.12 6.19 -2.35
CA ILE A 197 0.73 5.87 -1.20
C ILE A 197 1.83 6.93 -1.02
N LEU A 198 2.47 7.38 -2.09
CA LEU A 198 3.49 8.43 -2.00
C LEU A 198 2.93 9.74 -1.47
N LYS A 199 1.71 10.13 -1.86
CA LYS A 199 1.05 11.34 -1.37
C LYS A 199 0.68 11.28 0.12
N ASN A 200 0.38 10.08 0.64
CA ASN A 200 -0.13 9.89 2.00
C ASN A 200 0.90 9.33 2.99
N SER A 201 2.08 8.94 2.55
CA SER A 201 3.15 8.45 3.41
C SER A 201 4.20 9.54 3.68
N SER A 202 4.82 9.50 4.85
CA SER A 202 6.03 10.28 5.16
C SER A 202 7.24 9.37 5.48
N ASP A 203 7.13 8.08 5.22
CA ASP A 203 8.17 7.08 5.54
C ASP A 203 9.10 6.88 4.33
N ASN A 204 10.38 7.31 4.46
CA ASN A 204 11.39 7.18 3.42
C ASN A 204 11.58 5.74 2.90
N LYS A 205 11.33 4.72 3.73
CA LYS A 205 11.44 3.32 3.27
C LYS A 205 10.24 2.92 2.41
N ILE A 206 9.07 3.47 2.69
CA ILE A 206 7.90 3.30 1.82
C ILE A 206 8.15 4.02 0.49
N PHE A 207 8.65 5.27 0.52
CA PHE A 207 9.03 5.99 -0.70
C PHE A 207 9.97 5.16 -1.57
N ASN A 208 11.08 4.68 -0.99
CA ASN A 208 12.03 3.84 -1.72
C ASN A 208 11.38 2.57 -2.28
N SER A 209 10.51 1.91 -1.50
CA SER A 209 9.85 0.70 -1.95
C SER A 209 8.88 0.96 -3.11
N VAL A 210 8.13 2.07 -3.08
CA VAL A 210 7.23 2.45 -4.17
C VAL A 210 8.02 2.83 -5.42
N ILE A 211 9.05 3.67 -5.30
CA ILE A 211 9.86 4.07 -6.45
C ILE A 211 10.52 2.85 -7.09
N ASN A 212 11.01 1.88 -6.32
CA ASN A 212 11.61 0.66 -6.83
C ASN A 212 10.60 -0.42 -7.26
N ASN A 213 9.30 -0.23 -7.03
CA ASN A 213 8.28 -1.13 -7.53
C ASN A 213 8.24 -1.07 -9.06
N GLU A 214 8.30 -2.24 -9.73
CA GLU A 214 8.39 -2.34 -11.19
C GLU A 214 7.16 -1.75 -11.90
N SER A 215 6.01 -1.78 -11.25
CA SER A 215 4.74 -1.24 -11.78
C SER A 215 4.61 0.27 -11.63
N PHE A 216 5.49 0.93 -10.84
CA PHE A 216 5.42 2.38 -10.66
C PHE A 216 6.13 3.12 -11.82
N SER A 217 5.39 3.92 -12.57
CA SER A 217 5.88 4.62 -13.77
C SER A 217 5.22 5.99 -13.99
N ASP A 218 4.80 6.66 -12.91
CA ASP A 218 4.20 8.00 -13.01
C ASP A 218 5.29 9.06 -13.20
N GLU A 219 5.45 9.52 -14.45
CA GLU A 219 6.51 10.45 -14.85
C GLU A 219 6.38 11.82 -14.18
N GLU A 220 5.16 12.29 -13.92
CA GLU A 220 4.91 13.58 -13.25
C GLU A 220 5.39 13.51 -11.79
N ILE A 221 4.97 12.48 -11.07
CA ILE A 221 5.37 12.28 -9.67
C ILE A 221 6.87 12.02 -9.56
N LEU A 222 7.45 11.21 -10.45
CA LEU A 222 8.90 10.97 -10.48
C LEU A 222 9.68 12.27 -10.72
N SER A 223 9.21 13.12 -11.65
CA SER A 223 9.80 14.44 -11.92
C SER A 223 9.75 15.36 -10.70
N ASP A 224 8.59 15.41 -10.02
CA ASP A 224 8.41 16.22 -8.82
C ASP A 224 9.32 15.77 -7.67
N ILE A 225 9.40 14.45 -7.43
CA ILE A 225 10.30 13.88 -6.42
C ILE A 225 11.76 14.21 -6.75
N ALA A 226 12.19 14.04 -8.00
CA ALA A 226 13.57 14.29 -8.42
C ALA A 226 14.00 15.75 -8.19
N LYS A 227 13.08 16.71 -8.39
CA LYS A 227 13.34 18.16 -8.21
C LYS A 227 13.20 18.64 -6.76
N SER A 228 12.41 17.96 -5.93
CA SER A 228 12.07 18.48 -4.60
C SER A 228 13.14 18.19 -3.54
N TYR A 229 13.63 19.24 -2.89
CA TYR A 229 14.57 19.16 -1.76
C TYR A 229 13.94 18.63 -0.46
N GLU A 230 12.64 18.36 -0.43
CA GLU A 230 11.97 17.73 0.71
C GLU A 230 12.32 16.24 0.84
N TYR A 231 12.73 15.61 -0.26
CA TYR A 231 13.13 14.21 -0.28
C TYR A 231 14.62 14.02 -0.09
N ASP A 232 14.98 12.90 0.55
CA ASP A 232 16.37 12.47 0.67
C ASP A 232 17.02 12.30 -0.72
N LYS A 233 18.30 12.65 -0.83
CA LYS A 233 19.04 12.59 -2.10
C LYS A 233 18.99 11.22 -2.77
N PHE A 234 18.97 10.13 -2.01
CA PHE A 234 18.90 8.79 -2.59
C PHE A 234 17.53 8.51 -3.21
N ILE A 235 16.45 8.98 -2.58
CA ILE A 235 15.09 8.91 -3.16
C ILE A 235 15.02 9.72 -4.45
N ARG A 236 15.60 10.92 -4.47
CA ARG A 236 15.65 11.79 -5.66
C ARG A 236 16.46 11.16 -6.80
N VAL A 237 17.58 10.52 -6.50
CA VAL A 237 18.39 9.78 -7.48
C VAL A 237 17.62 8.60 -8.05
N GLU A 238 16.92 7.82 -7.21
CA GLU A 238 16.11 6.70 -7.70
C GLU A 238 14.94 7.16 -8.59
N ALA A 239 14.24 8.24 -8.21
CA ALA A 239 13.20 8.84 -9.03
C ALA A 239 13.76 9.32 -10.38
N LEU A 240 14.90 10.03 -10.35
CA LEU A 240 15.58 10.50 -11.54
C LEU A 240 16.03 9.33 -12.45
N ASN A 241 16.55 8.25 -11.88
CA ASN A 241 16.96 7.05 -12.63
C ASN A 241 15.79 6.39 -13.34
N LYS A 242 14.61 6.42 -12.75
CA LYS A 242 13.37 5.85 -13.32
C LYS A 242 12.75 6.70 -14.41
N LEU A 243 12.95 8.01 -14.42
CA LEU A 243 12.44 8.91 -15.44
C LEU A 243 12.85 8.47 -16.85
N ASP A 244 11.89 8.42 -17.76
CA ASP A 244 12.16 8.28 -19.19
C ASP A 244 12.89 9.54 -19.68
N LYS A 245 14.15 9.35 -20.13
CA LYS A 245 15.02 10.45 -20.50
C LYS A 245 14.49 11.27 -21.70
N ASP A 246 13.84 10.61 -22.67
CA ASP A 246 13.40 11.27 -23.89
C ASP A 246 12.14 12.12 -23.63
N LYS A 247 11.29 11.68 -22.69
CA LYS A 247 10.12 12.45 -22.26
C LYS A 247 10.45 13.59 -21.30
N ASN A 248 11.49 13.42 -20.49
CA ASN A 248 11.81 14.34 -19.38
C ASN A 248 13.14 15.06 -19.56
N ILE A 249 13.64 15.19 -20.79
CA ILE A 249 14.95 15.76 -21.07
C ILE A 249 15.15 17.16 -20.46
N GLU A 250 14.12 18.01 -20.52
CA GLU A 250 14.19 19.36 -19.96
C GLU A 250 14.29 19.36 -18.44
N THR A 251 13.52 18.47 -17.76
CA THR A 251 13.63 18.27 -16.30
C THR A 251 15.03 17.77 -15.91
N ILE A 252 15.58 16.82 -16.68
CA ILE A 252 16.93 16.27 -16.41
C ILE A 252 17.99 17.36 -16.58
N LYS A 253 17.88 18.20 -17.64
CA LYS A 253 18.77 19.36 -17.85
C LYS A 253 18.65 20.37 -16.71
N GLU A 254 17.42 20.70 -16.29
CA GLU A 254 17.17 21.63 -15.17
C GLU A 254 17.86 21.16 -13.89
N ILE A 255 17.70 19.86 -13.56
CA ILE A 255 18.36 19.24 -12.40
C ILE A 255 19.88 19.28 -12.59
N ALA A 256 20.41 18.82 -13.72
CA ALA A 256 21.86 18.82 -13.98
C ALA A 256 22.49 20.22 -13.86
N PHE A 257 21.75 21.26 -14.22
CA PHE A 257 22.24 22.65 -14.21
C PHE A 257 22.15 23.30 -12.82
N ASN A 258 21.08 23.03 -12.04
CA ASN A 258 20.75 23.78 -10.83
C ASN A 258 20.92 22.98 -9.53
N GLU A 259 21.39 21.75 -9.58
CA GLU A 259 21.46 20.88 -8.42
C GLU A 259 22.73 21.08 -7.59
N MET A 260 22.54 21.26 -6.29
CA MET A 260 23.63 21.46 -5.33
C MET A 260 24.25 20.13 -4.86
N ASP A 261 23.43 19.07 -4.73
CA ASP A 261 23.90 17.75 -4.29
C ASP A 261 24.63 17.01 -5.41
N GLU A 262 25.89 16.63 -5.15
CA GLU A 262 26.75 15.97 -6.13
C GLU A 262 26.16 14.65 -6.66
N HIS A 263 25.46 13.87 -5.84
CA HIS A 263 24.90 12.57 -6.29
C HIS A 263 23.74 12.77 -7.25
N VAL A 264 22.86 13.75 -6.96
CA VAL A 264 21.69 14.04 -7.80
C VAL A 264 22.13 14.70 -9.12
N CYS A 265 23.04 15.69 -9.09
CA CYS A 265 23.54 16.31 -10.32
C CYS A 265 24.29 15.29 -11.19
N SER A 266 25.12 14.42 -10.59
CA SER A 266 25.81 13.36 -11.32
C SER A 266 24.85 12.41 -12.01
N ALA A 267 23.80 11.96 -11.33
CA ALA A 267 22.78 11.10 -11.91
C ALA A 267 22.04 11.77 -13.09
N ALA A 268 21.76 13.08 -12.98
CA ALA A 268 21.16 13.84 -14.08
C ALA A 268 22.11 13.94 -15.28
N ILE A 269 23.37 14.31 -15.05
CA ILE A 269 24.38 14.45 -16.11
C ILE A 269 24.65 13.11 -16.81
N GLU A 270 24.64 11.98 -16.07
CA GLU A 270 24.79 10.65 -16.68
C GLU A 270 23.69 10.31 -17.71
N LYS A 271 22.50 10.87 -17.55
CA LYS A 271 21.38 10.69 -18.50
C LYS A 271 21.50 11.59 -19.74
N LEU A 272 22.33 12.64 -19.73
CA LEU A 272 22.53 13.54 -20.87
C LEU A 272 23.50 12.93 -21.89
N ASN A 273 23.08 12.97 -23.17
CA ASN A 273 23.88 12.50 -24.30
C ASN A 273 24.34 13.64 -25.23
N SER A 274 23.73 14.81 -25.11
CA SER A 274 24.05 15.96 -25.94
C SER A 274 25.31 16.66 -25.44
N GLU A 275 26.38 16.69 -26.23
CA GLU A 275 27.59 17.40 -25.88
C GLU A 275 27.36 18.90 -25.69
N ASN A 276 26.44 19.48 -26.48
CA ASN A 276 26.08 20.91 -26.34
C ASN A 276 25.46 21.20 -24.98
N ASP A 277 24.57 20.32 -24.47
CA ASP A 277 23.97 20.48 -23.15
C ASP A 277 25.03 20.34 -22.04
N LEU A 278 25.98 19.41 -22.18
CA LEU A 278 27.12 19.25 -21.26
C LEU A 278 28.03 20.48 -21.27
N ILE A 279 28.29 21.06 -22.45
CA ILE A 279 29.10 22.31 -22.57
C ILE A 279 28.37 23.46 -21.87
N GLU A 280 27.07 23.61 -22.09
CA GLU A 280 26.26 24.64 -21.44
C GLU A 280 26.33 24.54 -19.91
N ILE A 281 26.19 23.32 -19.36
CA ILE A 281 26.28 23.07 -17.91
C ILE A 281 27.69 23.36 -17.40
N ALA A 282 28.72 22.88 -18.10
CA ALA A 282 30.12 23.06 -17.71
C ALA A 282 30.57 24.54 -17.66
N LEU A 283 30.02 25.38 -18.54
CA LEU A 283 30.35 26.79 -18.63
C LEU A 283 29.49 27.67 -17.72
N ASN A 284 28.22 27.32 -17.48
CA ASN A 284 27.27 28.28 -16.92
C ASN A 284 26.56 27.84 -15.64
N SER A 285 26.69 26.58 -15.20
CA SER A 285 26.09 26.18 -13.92
C SER A 285 26.76 26.92 -12.73
N SER A 286 25.95 27.38 -11.78
CA SER A 286 26.42 28.01 -10.58
C SER A 286 27.15 27.06 -9.63
N TYR A 287 26.95 25.75 -9.78
CA TYR A 287 27.49 24.72 -8.90
C TYR A 287 28.72 24.05 -9.52
N SER A 288 29.85 24.11 -8.83
CA SER A 288 31.10 23.49 -9.31
C SER A 288 30.99 21.97 -9.45
N SER A 289 30.17 21.30 -8.65
CA SER A 289 29.89 19.87 -8.79
C SER A 289 29.28 19.55 -10.16
N SER A 290 28.29 20.33 -10.62
CA SER A 290 27.69 20.19 -11.95
C SER A 290 28.72 20.49 -13.06
N ARG A 291 29.50 21.57 -12.90
CA ARG A 291 30.52 21.91 -13.89
C ARG A 291 31.61 20.83 -14.01
N ILE A 292 32.09 20.28 -12.88
CA ILE A 292 33.06 19.16 -12.86
C ILE A 292 32.51 17.95 -13.61
N LYS A 293 31.30 17.50 -13.26
CA LYS A 293 30.72 16.29 -13.86
C LYS A 293 30.39 16.46 -15.34
N ALA A 294 29.96 17.63 -15.75
CA ALA A 294 29.74 17.91 -17.17
C ALA A 294 31.07 17.95 -17.94
N THR A 295 32.11 18.59 -17.38
CA THR A 295 33.45 18.67 -17.95
C THR A 295 34.09 17.29 -18.18
N GLU A 296 33.86 16.34 -17.25
CA GLU A 296 34.34 14.94 -17.34
C GLU A 296 33.84 14.25 -18.63
N LYS A 297 32.63 14.61 -19.13
CA LYS A 297 32.00 14.00 -20.30
C LYS A 297 32.19 14.74 -21.61
N ILE A 298 32.80 15.94 -21.59
CA ILE A 298 33.06 16.74 -22.81
C ILE A 298 34.27 16.17 -23.56
N SER A 299 34.13 16.07 -24.89
CA SER A 299 35.20 15.65 -25.80
C SER A 299 35.80 16.79 -26.60
N ASN A 300 35.16 17.98 -26.61
CA ASN A 300 35.61 19.14 -27.35
C ASN A 300 36.85 19.76 -26.67
N GLU A 301 38.00 19.56 -27.28
CA GLU A 301 39.32 19.99 -26.76
C GLU A 301 39.46 21.51 -26.63
N ASP A 302 38.82 22.29 -27.47
CA ASP A 302 38.86 23.75 -27.40
C ASP A 302 38.04 24.26 -26.20
N VAL A 303 36.88 23.65 -25.94
CA VAL A 303 36.09 23.96 -24.75
C VAL A 303 36.80 23.54 -23.47
N LEU A 304 37.40 22.34 -23.47
CA LEU A 304 38.22 21.89 -22.31
C LEU A 304 39.39 22.83 -22.04
N LYS A 305 40.04 23.31 -23.07
CA LYS A 305 41.11 24.31 -22.94
C LYS A 305 40.60 25.62 -22.33
N ASP A 306 39.47 26.12 -22.78
CA ASP A 306 38.84 27.33 -22.24
C ASP A 306 38.47 27.17 -20.76
N ILE A 307 37.85 26.07 -20.39
CA ILE A 307 37.54 25.75 -18.99
C ILE A 307 38.83 25.68 -18.14
N ALA A 308 39.86 25.01 -18.63
CA ALA A 308 41.12 24.85 -17.91
C ALA A 308 41.83 26.20 -17.59
N PHE A 309 41.64 27.21 -18.44
CA PHE A 309 42.19 28.54 -18.22
C PHE A 309 41.30 29.46 -17.39
N ASN A 310 39.98 29.38 -17.57
CA ASN A 310 39.07 30.46 -17.20
C ASN A 310 38.06 30.10 -16.09
N ASP A 311 37.80 28.81 -15.76
CA ASP A 311 36.85 28.50 -14.70
C ASP A 311 37.35 29.02 -13.33
N ASP A 312 36.48 29.60 -12.54
CA ASP A 312 36.80 30.15 -11.22
C ASP A 312 37.20 29.04 -10.22
N ASP A 313 36.60 27.84 -10.33
CA ASP A 313 36.89 26.74 -9.44
C ASP A 313 38.09 25.92 -9.90
N LYS A 314 39.10 25.79 -9.02
CA LYS A 314 40.31 25.03 -9.32
C LYS A 314 40.05 23.54 -9.66
N PHE A 315 39.00 22.92 -9.07
CA PHE A 315 38.72 21.51 -9.30
C PHE A 315 38.09 21.31 -10.68
N VAL A 316 37.28 22.26 -11.17
CA VAL A 316 36.80 22.28 -12.54
C VAL A 316 37.94 22.41 -13.52
N ARG A 317 38.87 23.34 -13.28
CA ARG A 317 40.09 23.50 -14.13
C ARG A 317 40.93 22.22 -14.16
N ILE A 318 41.12 21.56 -12.99
CA ILE A 318 41.86 20.30 -12.91
C ILE A 318 41.14 19.19 -13.72
N GLU A 319 39.84 19.12 -13.63
CA GLU A 319 39.07 18.10 -14.38
C GLU A 319 39.18 18.33 -15.89
N ALA A 320 39.08 19.58 -16.33
CA ALA A 320 39.29 19.94 -17.73
C ALA A 320 40.68 19.48 -18.24
N ILE A 321 41.73 19.76 -17.46
CA ILE A 321 43.11 19.33 -17.81
C ILE A 321 43.21 17.81 -17.92
N LYS A 322 42.58 17.06 -17.01
CA LYS A 322 42.58 15.56 -17.04
C LYS A 322 41.86 15.04 -18.28
N SER A 323 40.78 15.72 -18.71
CA SER A 323 39.95 15.30 -19.84
C SER A 323 40.58 15.59 -21.19
N ILE A 324 41.56 16.54 -21.26
CA ILE A 324 42.33 16.87 -22.49
C ILE A 324 43.25 15.70 -22.88
N LYS A 325 43.12 15.23 -24.11
CA LYS A 325 43.97 14.15 -24.68
C LYS A 325 45.07 14.68 -25.59
N ASN A 326 44.94 15.92 -26.10
CA ASN A 326 45.87 16.53 -27.02
C ASN A 326 47.13 17.07 -26.26
N GLU A 327 48.24 16.40 -26.42
CA GLU A 327 49.51 16.77 -25.79
C GLU A 327 49.98 18.22 -26.10
N LYS A 328 49.61 18.75 -27.27
CA LYS A 328 49.97 20.14 -27.63
C LYS A 328 49.21 21.14 -26.77
N ILE A 329 47.90 20.87 -26.55
CA ILE A 329 47.07 21.71 -25.69
C ILE A 329 47.60 21.66 -24.24
N ILE A 330 47.94 20.45 -23.76
CA ILE A 330 48.50 20.26 -22.40
C ILE A 330 49.77 21.08 -22.26
N LYS A 331 50.68 21.09 -23.28
CA LYS A 331 51.91 21.90 -23.25
C LYS A 331 51.67 23.42 -23.28
N ASP A 332 50.55 23.84 -23.85
CA ASP A 332 50.17 25.27 -23.88
C ASP A 332 49.63 25.73 -22.51
N ILE A 333 49.18 24.82 -21.65
CA ILE A 333 48.61 25.11 -20.32
C ILE A 333 49.76 25.22 -19.26
N PHE A 334 50.83 24.47 -19.42
CA PHE A 334 52.01 24.42 -18.50
C PHE A 334 53.23 25.10 -19.10
#